data_95babdea196e4d1e41935bf11cdfe306
#
_entry.id   95babdea196e4d1e41935bf11cdfe306
#
_cell.length_a   1.000
_cell.length_b   1.000
_cell.length_c   1.000
_cell.angle_alpha   90.00
_cell.angle_beta   90.00
_cell.angle_gamma   90.00
#
_symmetry.space_group_name_H-M   'P 1'
#
loop_
_entity.id
_entity.type
_entity.pdbx_description
1 polymer ?
#
loop_
_entity_poly.entity_id
_entity_poly.type
_entity_poly.pdbx_seq_one_letter_code
_entity_poly.pdbx_strand_id
1 'polypeptide(L)'
;MSSAEERLEILRAETEGLERYLTDLPKEAWGKPSACDEWSVADVVAHLTSLSKNYPPRIIRALQGDASPDLPEHRRLGSGQIDPAQGRVQVIALRQALGDQLLSEFIKGNQATDQALAKVRPQDWDKLVYRTVGTEPLRNIVDMLITERTVHGWDIRSRFVPPASLSPECVPIIVERIAQRSRWWSFKEGLAPLPLR
;
A
#
# COMPACT_ATOMS: atom_id res chain seq x y z
N MET A 1 0.87 20.21 -6.91
CA MET A 1 1.34 18.78 -6.86
C MET A 1 2.59 18.73 -6.01
N SER A 2 2.63 17.88 -5.00
CA SER A 2 3.82 17.70 -4.15
C SER A 2 5.00 17.19 -4.99
N SER A 3 6.22 17.66 -4.64
CA SER A 3 7.44 17.16 -5.27
C SER A 3 7.69 15.67 -4.93
N ALA A 4 8.62 15.05 -5.64
CA ALA A 4 9.04 13.69 -5.36
C ALA A 4 9.59 13.54 -3.93
N GLU A 5 10.37 14.51 -3.49
CA GLU A 5 10.97 14.54 -2.15
C GLU A 5 9.89 14.68 -1.06
N GLU A 6 8.95 15.62 -1.23
CA GLU A 6 7.81 15.77 -0.32
C GLU A 6 6.99 14.48 -0.19
N ARG A 7 6.78 13.75 -1.28
CA ARG A 7 6.07 12.46 -1.24
C ARG A 7 6.82 11.39 -0.46
N LEU A 8 8.15 11.35 -0.55
CA LEU A 8 8.95 10.42 0.25
C LEU A 8 8.92 10.80 1.74
N GLU A 9 8.95 12.09 2.06
CA GLU A 9 8.82 12.57 3.44
C GLU A 9 7.44 12.22 4.02
N ILE A 10 6.36 12.45 3.27
CA ILE A 10 4.99 12.06 3.65
C ILE A 10 4.93 10.54 3.91
N LEU A 11 5.45 9.72 2.98
CA LEU A 11 5.44 8.27 3.15
C LEU A 11 6.18 7.83 4.42
N ARG A 12 7.33 8.42 4.73
CA ARG A 12 8.08 8.15 5.96
C ARG A 12 7.28 8.54 7.19
N ALA A 13 6.73 9.74 7.22
CA ALA A 13 5.96 10.25 8.35
C ALA A 13 4.73 9.36 8.66
N GLU A 14 3.98 8.95 7.63
CA GLU A 14 2.84 8.04 7.77
C GLU A 14 3.28 6.66 8.27
N THR A 15 4.37 6.13 7.71
CA THR A 15 4.91 4.83 8.11
C THR A 15 5.36 4.83 9.56
N GLU A 16 6.18 5.80 9.97
CA GLU A 16 6.67 5.94 11.35
C GLU A 16 5.53 6.19 12.34
N GLY A 17 4.54 7.02 11.95
CA GLY A 17 3.36 7.28 12.76
C GLY A 17 2.54 6.01 13.00
N LEU A 18 2.37 5.18 11.97
CA LEU A 18 1.67 3.91 12.10
C LEU A 18 2.48 2.89 12.92
N GLU A 19 3.80 2.78 12.72
CA GLU A 19 4.67 1.89 13.48
C GLU A 19 4.64 2.22 14.97
N ARG A 20 4.75 3.49 15.36
CA ARG A 20 4.63 3.91 16.76
C ARG A 20 3.27 3.52 17.33
N TYR A 21 2.19 3.83 16.62
CA TYR A 21 0.85 3.49 17.07
C TYR A 21 0.67 1.99 17.30
N LEU A 22 1.13 1.15 16.37
CA LEU A 22 1.04 -0.31 16.47
C LEU A 22 1.91 -0.89 17.58
N THR A 23 3.06 -0.26 17.87
CA THR A 23 3.95 -0.66 18.97
C THR A 23 3.30 -0.43 20.33
N ASP A 24 2.55 0.66 20.48
CA ASP A 24 1.85 1.02 21.70
C ASP A 24 0.48 0.33 21.84
N LEU A 25 0.01 -0.35 20.78
CA LEU A 25 -1.32 -0.97 20.76
C LEU A 25 -1.36 -2.22 21.64
N PRO A 26 -2.30 -2.33 22.59
CA PRO A 26 -2.44 -3.53 23.44
C PRO A 26 -2.64 -4.81 22.61
N LYS A 27 -2.07 -5.94 23.10
CA LYS A 27 -2.12 -7.22 22.39
C LYS A 27 -3.55 -7.65 22.05
N GLU A 28 -4.50 -7.38 22.91
CA GLU A 28 -5.92 -7.72 22.74
C GLU A 28 -6.60 -6.93 21.61
N ALA A 29 -6.04 -5.77 21.25
CA ALA A 29 -6.57 -4.95 20.17
C ALA A 29 -6.29 -5.55 18.78
N TRP A 30 -5.25 -6.35 18.62
CA TRP A 30 -4.87 -6.95 17.35
C TRP A 30 -5.93 -7.88 16.76
N GLY A 31 -6.69 -8.57 17.60
CA GLY A 31 -7.82 -9.40 17.19
C GLY A 31 -9.14 -8.66 16.99
N LYS A 32 -9.22 -7.37 17.31
CA LYS A 32 -10.46 -6.59 17.16
C LYS A 32 -10.73 -6.24 15.70
N PRO A 33 -12.03 -6.07 15.32
CA PRO A 33 -12.41 -5.58 14.00
C PRO A 33 -11.79 -4.21 13.70
N SER A 34 -11.26 -4.01 12.50
CA SER A 34 -10.88 -2.71 11.97
C SER A 34 -12.08 -2.00 11.31
N ALA A 35 -11.89 -0.82 10.73
CA ALA A 35 -12.91 -0.19 9.90
C ALA A 35 -12.92 -0.74 8.46
N CYS A 36 -11.91 -1.51 8.08
CA CYS A 36 -11.91 -2.28 6.84
C CYS A 36 -12.75 -3.53 7.03
N ASP A 37 -13.90 -3.60 6.35
CA ASP A 37 -14.89 -4.66 6.52
C ASP A 37 -14.27 -6.07 6.46
N GLU A 38 -14.72 -6.92 7.40
CA GLU A 38 -14.30 -8.31 7.55
C GLU A 38 -12.82 -8.53 7.94
N TRP A 39 -12.05 -7.47 8.21
CA TRP A 39 -10.64 -7.55 8.62
C TRP A 39 -10.44 -7.14 10.07
N SER A 40 -9.69 -7.96 10.81
CA SER A 40 -9.13 -7.56 12.10
C SER A 40 -7.97 -6.57 11.90
N VAL A 41 -7.56 -5.91 12.98
CA VAL A 41 -6.33 -5.08 12.98
C VAL A 41 -5.14 -5.89 12.46
N ALA A 42 -4.97 -7.13 12.94
CA ALA A 42 -3.89 -8.00 12.49
C ALA A 42 -3.95 -8.35 10.99
N ASP A 43 -5.15 -8.48 10.41
CA ASP A 43 -5.30 -8.70 8.97
C ASP A 43 -4.88 -7.47 8.17
N VAL A 44 -5.26 -6.27 8.62
CA VAL A 44 -4.82 -5.00 7.99
C VAL A 44 -3.29 -4.88 8.05
N VAL A 45 -2.68 -5.14 9.20
CA VAL A 45 -1.21 -5.10 9.31
C VAL A 45 -0.55 -6.18 8.45
N ALA A 46 -1.12 -7.37 8.32
CA ALA A 46 -0.60 -8.41 7.43
C ALA A 46 -0.69 -8.00 5.95
N HIS A 47 -1.78 -7.33 5.55
CA HIS A 47 -1.88 -6.73 4.22
C HIS A 47 -0.76 -5.72 3.97
N LEU A 48 -0.57 -4.76 4.87
CA LEU A 48 0.51 -3.77 4.77
C LEU A 48 1.90 -4.41 4.78
N THR A 49 2.09 -5.49 5.57
CA THR A 49 3.33 -6.28 5.59
C THR A 49 3.59 -6.92 4.23
N SER A 50 2.56 -7.45 3.56
CA SER A 50 2.71 -8.02 2.23
C SER A 50 3.21 -7.00 1.21
N LEU A 51 2.70 -5.77 1.27
CA LEU A 51 3.19 -4.67 0.42
C LEU A 51 4.65 -4.34 0.72
N SER A 52 5.00 -4.18 2.01
CA SER A 52 6.36 -3.87 2.43
C SER A 52 7.38 -4.97 2.09
N LYS A 53 6.95 -6.21 1.94
CA LYS A 53 7.81 -7.33 1.48
C LYS A 53 7.95 -7.39 -0.04
N ASN A 54 6.90 -7.06 -0.78
CA ASN A 54 6.86 -7.25 -2.23
C ASN A 54 7.46 -6.06 -3.01
N TYR A 55 7.30 -4.83 -2.53
CA TYR A 55 7.70 -3.66 -3.31
C TYR A 55 9.21 -3.36 -3.30
N PRO A 56 9.99 -3.52 -2.21
CA PRO A 56 11.42 -3.24 -2.23
C PRO A 56 12.18 -3.94 -3.37
N PRO A 57 12.08 -5.27 -3.56
CA PRO A 57 12.76 -5.95 -4.65
C PRO A 57 12.26 -5.49 -6.03
N ARG A 58 10.98 -5.17 -6.18
CA ARG A 58 10.40 -4.67 -7.44
C ARG A 58 10.93 -3.28 -7.79
N ILE A 59 11.05 -2.40 -6.79
CA ILE A 59 11.65 -1.07 -6.95
C ILE A 59 13.10 -1.20 -7.40
N ILE A 60 13.90 -2.04 -6.72
CA ILE A 60 15.31 -2.24 -7.08
C ILE A 60 15.47 -2.77 -8.52
N ARG A 61 14.63 -3.72 -8.94
CA ARG A 61 14.61 -4.24 -10.31
C ARG A 61 14.22 -3.15 -11.32
N ALA A 62 13.21 -2.36 -11.01
CA ALA A 62 12.79 -1.23 -11.84
C ALA A 62 13.90 -0.20 -12.05
N LEU A 63 14.71 0.08 -11.01
CA LEU A 63 15.88 0.95 -11.14
C LEU A 63 16.92 0.40 -12.13
N GLN A 64 16.97 -0.92 -12.30
CA GLN A 64 17.81 -1.63 -13.28
C GLN A 64 17.15 -1.76 -14.67
N GLY A 65 15.92 -1.24 -14.84
CA GLY A 65 15.16 -1.32 -16.09
C GLY A 65 14.34 -2.61 -16.25
N ASP A 66 14.23 -3.44 -15.19
CA ASP A 66 13.46 -4.69 -15.21
C ASP A 66 12.10 -4.51 -14.49
N ALA A 67 11.04 -4.46 -15.27
CA ALA A 67 9.65 -4.46 -14.78
C ALA A 67 8.92 -5.77 -15.11
N SER A 68 9.66 -6.86 -15.35
CA SER A 68 9.05 -8.17 -15.66
C SER A 68 8.31 -8.74 -14.45
N PRO A 69 7.28 -9.56 -14.68
CA PRO A 69 6.54 -10.22 -13.61
C PRO A 69 7.44 -11.11 -12.74
N ASP A 70 7.27 -11.01 -11.43
CA ASP A 70 7.93 -11.83 -10.42
C ASP A 70 7.05 -13.00 -9.92
N LEU A 71 5.82 -13.08 -10.42
CA LEU A 71 4.89 -14.16 -10.11
C LEU A 71 4.79 -15.14 -11.29
N PRO A 72 4.64 -16.46 -11.01
CA PRO A 72 4.31 -17.45 -12.00
C PRO A 72 3.05 -17.07 -12.80
N GLU A 73 3.00 -17.46 -14.08
CA GLU A 73 1.92 -17.05 -14.98
C GLU A 73 0.52 -17.37 -14.44
N HIS A 74 0.34 -18.53 -13.82
CA HIS A 74 -0.92 -18.95 -13.20
C HIS A 74 -1.34 -18.11 -11.98
N ARG A 75 -0.41 -17.31 -11.40
CA ARG A 75 -0.70 -16.34 -10.32
C ARG A 75 -0.83 -14.91 -10.82
N ARG A 76 -0.62 -14.69 -12.11
CA ARG A 76 -0.80 -13.37 -12.71
C ARG A 76 -2.28 -13.20 -12.95
N LEU A 77 -2.88 -12.30 -12.22
CA LEU A 77 -4.24 -11.88 -12.49
C LEU A 77 -4.24 -11.17 -13.84
N GLY A 78 -5.13 -11.56 -14.71
CA GLY A 78 -5.36 -10.87 -15.98
C GLY A 78 -5.58 -9.37 -15.72
N SER A 79 -5.21 -8.54 -16.67
CA SER A 79 -5.21 -7.09 -16.53
C SER A 79 -6.51 -6.57 -15.90
N GLY A 80 -6.45 -6.20 -14.63
CA GLY A 80 -7.50 -5.46 -13.93
C GLY A 80 -8.40 -6.21 -12.97
N GLN A 81 -8.24 -7.53 -12.79
CA GLN A 81 -9.04 -8.26 -11.80
C GLN A 81 -8.13 -8.76 -10.67
N ILE A 82 -8.23 -8.10 -9.51
CA ILE A 82 -7.86 -8.72 -8.23
C ILE A 82 -9.15 -9.40 -7.76
N ASP A 83 -9.12 -10.73 -7.61
CA ASP A 83 -10.18 -11.40 -6.88
C ASP A 83 -10.03 -11.04 -5.39
N PRO A 84 -10.95 -10.23 -4.83
CA PRO A 84 -10.84 -9.80 -3.43
C PRO A 84 -10.82 -10.99 -2.47
N ALA A 85 -11.50 -12.08 -2.80
CA ALA A 85 -11.56 -13.29 -1.98
C ALA A 85 -10.18 -13.99 -1.91
N GLN A 86 -9.48 -14.11 -3.04
CA GLN A 86 -8.11 -14.66 -3.05
C GLN A 86 -7.12 -13.77 -2.32
N GLY A 87 -7.22 -12.45 -2.48
CA GLY A 87 -6.39 -11.48 -1.75
C GLY A 87 -6.56 -11.65 -0.24
N ARG A 88 -7.80 -11.78 0.23
CA ARG A 88 -8.11 -12.00 1.64
C ARG A 88 -7.53 -13.31 2.18
N VAL A 89 -7.67 -14.43 1.45
CA VAL A 89 -7.09 -15.72 1.85
C VAL A 89 -5.58 -15.62 2.03
N GLN A 90 -4.88 -14.92 1.13
CA GLN A 90 -3.43 -14.74 1.21
C GLN A 90 -3.02 -13.89 2.42
N VAL A 91 -3.77 -12.83 2.73
CA VAL A 91 -3.54 -11.96 3.90
C VAL A 91 -3.71 -12.76 5.19
N ILE A 92 -4.80 -13.51 5.33
CA ILE A 92 -5.05 -14.36 6.50
C ILE A 92 -3.96 -15.41 6.68
N ALA A 93 -3.54 -16.06 5.59
CA ALA A 93 -2.46 -17.04 5.62
C ALA A 93 -1.12 -16.40 6.07
N LEU A 94 -0.81 -15.20 5.58
CA LEU A 94 0.38 -14.46 5.99
C LEU A 94 0.32 -14.10 7.48
N ARG A 95 -0.82 -13.57 7.96
CA ARG A 95 -1.02 -13.28 9.38
C ARG A 95 -0.78 -14.51 10.26
N GLN A 96 -1.36 -15.66 9.87
CA GLN A 96 -1.20 -16.92 10.60
C GLN A 96 0.25 -17.40 10.61
N ALA A 97 0.93 -17.30 9.47
CA ALA A 97 2.32 -17.72 9.33
C ALA A 97 3.29 -16.85 10.17
N LEU A 98 3.02 -15.55 10.28
CA LEU A 98 3.88 -14.64 11.03
C LEU A 98 3.57 -14.62 12.54
N GLY A 99 2.31 -14.83 12.93
CA GLY A 99 1.91 -14.83 14.33
C GLY A 99 2.45 -13.62 15.11
N ASP A 100 3.16 -13.87 16.21
CA ASP A 100 3.74 -12.81 17.06
C ASP A 100 4.87 -12.01 16.36
N GLN A 101 5.38 -12.46 15.21
CA GLN A 101 6.39 -11.75 14.43
C GLN A 101 5.80 -10.68 13.48
N LEU A 102 4.48 -10.56 13.42
CA LEU A 102 3.81 -9.71 12.43
C LEU A 102 4.28 -8.25 12.49
N LEU A 103 4.35 -7.65 13.67
CA LEU A 103 4.80 -6.26 13.84
C LEU A 103 6.29 -6.11 13.44
N SER A 104 7.15 -7.00 13.90
CA SER A 104 8.58 -6.94 13.57
C SER A 104 8.85 -7.11 12.07
N GLU A 105 8.10 -7.98 11.40
CA GLU A 105 8.20 -8.17 9.95
C GLU A 105 7.61 -6.98 9.16
N PHE A 106 6.57 -6.31 9.68
CA PHE A 106 6.07 -5.06 9.14
C PHE A 106 7.12 -3.96 9.18
N ILE A 107 7.72 -3.72 10.35
CA ILE A 107 8.78 -2.72 10.55
C ILE A 107 9.98 -3.01 9.63
N LYS A 108 10.45 -4.25 9.61
CA LYS A 108 11.56 -4.69 8.75
C LYS A 108 11.28 -4.47 7.26
N GLY A 109 10.05 -4.78 6.82
CA GLY A 109 9.63 -4.54 5.44
C GLY A 109 9.59 -3.05 5.08
N ASN A 110 9.16 -2.19 6.00
CA ASN A 110 9.15 -0.74 5.81
C ASN A 110 10.58 -0.18 5.73
N GLN A 111 11.50 -0.65 6.58
CA GLN A 111 12.92 -0.29 6.48
C GLN A 111 13.52 -0.67 5.12
N ALA A 112 13.19 -1.87 4.61
CA ALA A 112 13.61 -2.29 3.28
C ALA A 112 13.00 -1.40 2.17
N THR A 113 11.75 -0.96 2.34
CA THR A 113 11.08 -0.02 1.42
C THR A 113 11.81 1.32 1.40
N ASP A 114 12.12 1.89 2.56
CA ASP A 114 12.84 3.16 2.68
C ASP A 114 14.24 3.05 2.06
N GLN A 115 14.98 1.97 2.34
CA GLN A 115 16.29 1.71 1.73
C GLN A 115 16.25 1.57 0.20
N ALA A 116 15.18 0.99 -0.35
CA ALA A 116 14.99 0.89 -1.79
C ALA A 116 14.69 2.27 -2.41
N LEU A 117 13.81 3.04 -1.78
CA LEU A 117 13.43 4.38 -2.23
C LEU A 117 14.56 5.40 -2.08
N ALA A 118 15.46 5.26 -1.11
CA ALA A 118 16.65 6.09 -0.97
C ALA A 118 17.63 6.00 -2.14
N LYS A 119 17.50 4.98 -3.00
CA LYS A 119 18.31 4.82 -4.22
C LYS A 119 17.70 5.48 -5.45
N VAL A 120 16.46 5.98 -5.35
CA VAL A 120 15.74 6.60 -6.47
C VAL A 120 16.30 8.00 -6.72
N ARG A 121 16.62 8.28 -7.98
CA ARG A 121 17.08 9.58 -8.44
C ARG A 121 15.96 10.30 -9.20
N PRO A 122 16.03 11.61 -9.44
CA PRO A 122 14.98 12.36 -10.14
C PRO A 122 14.55 11.78 -11.48
N GLN A 123 15.48 11.21 -12.24
CA GLN A 123 15.20 10.58 -13.54
C GLN A 123 14.57 9.19 -13.47
N ASP A 124 14.47 8.61 -12.27
CA ASP A 124 13.97 7.24 -12.11
C ASP A 124 12.45 7.18 -11.83
N TRP A 125 11.80 8.34 -11.60
CA TRP A 125 10.38 8.41 -11.19
C TRP A 125 9.39 7.88 -12.22
N ASP A 126 9.77 7.85 -13.50
CA ASP A 126 8.97 7.31 -14.60
C ASP A 126 9.29 5.85 -14.92
N LYS A 127 10.28 5.25 -14.26
CA LYS A 127 10.58 3.83 -14.45
C LYS A 127 9.40 2.97 -14.04
N LEU A 128 9.12 1.97 -14.86
CA LEU A 128 8.00 1.07 -14.63
C LEU A 128 8.35 0.05 -13.54
N VAL A 129 7.43 -0.12 -12.62
CA VAL A 129 7.48 -1.11 -11.54
C VAL A 129 6.38 -2.14 -11.77
N TYR A 130 6.72 -3.42 -11.67
CA TYR A 130 5.73 -4.50 -11.77
C TYR A 130 4.75 -4.46 -10.59
N ARG A 131 3.48 -4.65 -10.93
CA ARG A 131 2.37 -4.95 -10.00
C ARG A 131 1.63 -6.18 -10.49
N THR A 132 0.88 -6.81 -9.60
CA THR A 132 0.04 -8.00 -9.93
C THR A 132 -0.94 -7.72 -11.08
N VAL A 133 -1.35 -6.47 -11.27
CA VAL A 133 -2.33 -6.02 -12.29
C VAL A 133 -1.67 -5.31 -13.50
N GLY A 134 -0.35 -5.38 -13.63
CA GLY A 134 0.38 -4.75 -14.72
C GLY A 134 1.59 -3.95 -14.23
N THR A 135 2.02 -2.94 -14.97
CA THR A 135 3.12 -2.05 -14.59
C THR A 135 2.63 -0.63 -14.38
N GLU A 136 3.21 0.07 -13.42
CA GLU A 136 2.96 1.49 -13.18
C GLU A 136 4.28 2.25 -12.99
N PRO A 137 4.34 3.55 -13.29
CA PRO A 137 5.49 4.39 -12.95
C PRO A 137 5.78 4.38 -11.45
N LEU A 138 7.06 4.48 -11.08
CA LEU A 138 7.51 4.45 -9.67
C LEU A 138 6.80 5.52 -8.82
N ARG A 139 6.55 6.73 -9.36
CA ARG A 139 5.77 7.76 -8.66
C ARG A 139 4.39 7.26 -8.21
N ASN A 140 3.70 6.50 -9.06
CA ASN A 140 2.39 5.94 -8.74
C ASN A 140 2.48 4.85 -7.67
N ILE A 141 3.61 4.14 -7.59
CA ILE A 141 3.86 3.17 -6.50
C ILE A 141 4.04 3.89 -5.17
N VAL A 142 4.77 5.01 -5.15
CA VAL A 142 4.91 5.83 -3.93
C VAL A 142 3.55 6.38 -3.49
N ASP A 143 2.74 6.93 -4.41
CA ASP A 143 1.39 7.41 -4.12
C ASP A 143 0.47 6.29 -3.60
N MET A 144 0.61 5.09 -4.14
CA MET A 144 -0.09 3.92 -3.63
C MET A 144 0.36 3.59 -2.20
N LEU A 145 1.65 3.55 -1.93
CA LEU A 145 2.16 3.24 -0.60
C LEU A 145 1.71 4.27 0.44
N ILE A 146 1.68 5.56 0.09
CA ILE A 146 1.10 6.62 0.94
C ILE A 146 -0.38 6.31 1.22
N THR A 147 -1.17 6.08 0.16
CA THR A 147 -2.60 5.79 0.28
C THR A 147 -2.87 4.60 1.18
N GLU A 148 -2.15 3.50 0.99
CA GLU A 148 -2.30 2.27 1.79
C GLU A 148 -1.98 2.51 3.28
N ARG A 149 -0.89 3.26 3.60
CA ARG A 149 -0.54 3.57 5.00
C ARG A 149 -1.56 4.49 5.66
N THR A 150 -1.99 5.53 4.94
CA THR A 150 -2.89 6.53 5.47
C THR A 150 -4.30 5.96 5.70
N VAL A 151 -4.87 5.30 4.68
CA VAL A 151 -6.23 4.76 4.76
C VAL A 151 -6.29 3.60 5.76
N HIS A 152 -5.41 2.62 5.65
CA HIS A 152 -5.40 1.50 6.57
C HIS A 152 -4.93 1.87 7.99
N GLY A 153 -4.07 2.87 8.12
CA GLY A 153 -3.78 3.48 9.42
C GLY A 153 -5.04 4.10 10.06
N TRP A 154 -5.88 4.74 9.25
CA TRP A 154 -7.19 5.24 9.70
C TRP A 154 -8.15 4.08 10.02
N ASP A 155 -8.22 3.03 9.20
CA ASP A 155 -9.06 1.86 9.45
C ASP A 155 -8.79 1.23 10.82
N ILE A 156 -7.53 1.25 11.25
CA ILE A 156 -7.14 0.77 12.58
C ILE A 156 -7.51 1.79 13.66
N ARG A 157 -7.03 3.05 13.54
CA ARG A 157 -7.16 4.08 14.58
C ARG A 157 -8.60 4.46 14.86
N SER A 158 -9.45 4.53 13.84
CA SER A 158 -10.85 4.96 13.98
C SER A 158 -11.68 4.08 14.90
N ARG A 159 -11.24 2.86 15.18
CA ARG A 159 -11.92 1.96 16.12
C ARG A 159 -11.58 2.21 17.59
N PHE A 160 -10.45 2.88 17.85
CA PHE A 160 -9.96 3.07 19.22
C PHE A 160 -9.89 4.53 19.63
N VAL A 161 -9.74 5.44 18.70
CA VAL A 161 -9.55 6.88 18.94
C VAL A 161 -10.49 7.71 18.06
N PRO A 162 -11.75 7.87 18.42
CA PRO A 162 -12.66 8.78 17.71
C PRO A 162 -12.49 10.23 18.21
N PRO A 163 -12.56 11.26 17.32
CA PRO A 163 -12.61 11.12 15.87
C PRO A 163 -11.21 10.96 15.28
N ALA A 164 -10.95 9.84 14.61
CA ALA A 164 -9.73 9.71 13.82
C ALA A 164 -9.91 10.42 12.46
N SER A 165 -8.88 11.12 11.99
CA SER A 165 -8.85 11.78 10.69
C SER A 165 -7.69 11.25 9.84
N LEU A 166 -7.79 11.40 8.53
CA LEU A 166 -6.66 11.23 7.63
C LEU A 166 -5.71 12.41 7.78
N SER A 167 -4.43 12.19 7.56
CA SER A 167 -3.43 13.26 7.51
C SER A 167 -3.75 14.22 6.37
N PRO A 168 -3.90 15.54 6.63
CA PRO A 168 -4.34 16.51 5.62
C PRO A 168 -3.46 16.53 4.36
N GLU A 169 -2.15 16.37 4.51
CA GLU A 169 -1.17 16.32 3.43
C GLU A 169 -1.34 15.10 2.52
N CYS A 170 -1.92 14.00 3.01
CA CYS A 170 -2.17 12.78 2.24
C CYS A 170 -3.47 12.87 1.41
N VAL A 171 -4.45 13.67 1.84
CA VAL A 171 -5.76 13.76 1.19
C VAL A 171 -5.67 14.10 -0.30
N PRO A 172 -4.90 15.10 -0.75
CA PRO A 172 -4.76 15.40 -2.18
C PRO A 172 -4.20 14.22 -2.99
N ILE A 173 -3.21 13.50 -2.44
CA ILE A 173 -2.58 12.33 -3.08
C ILE A 173 -3.60 11.20 -3.24
N ILE A 174 -4.37 10.93 -2.18
CA ILE A 174 -5.41 9.89 -2.18
C ILE A 174 -6.49 10.21 -3.22
N VAL A 175 -6.99 11.46 -3.25
CA VAL A 175 -8.01 11.90 -4.20
C VAL A 175 -7.52 11.79 -5.64
N GLU A 176 -6.29 12.25 -5.92
CA GLU A 176 -5.68 12.15 -7.24
C GLU A 176 -5.57 10.68 -7.68
N ARG A 177 -5.13 9.79 -6.78
CA ARG A 177 -5.00 8.37 -7.07
C ARG A 177 -6.35 7.70 -7.34
N ILE A 178 -7.38 8.01 -6.56
CA ILE A 178 -8.74 7.49 -6.79
C ILE A 178 -9.24 7.96 -8.15
N ALA A 179 -9.05 9.24 -8.49
CA ALA A 179 -9.46 9.79 -9.77
C ALA A 179 -8.74 9.14 -10.97
N GLN A 180 -7.45 8.86 -10.84
CA GLN A 180 -6.67 8.12 -11.86
C GLN A 180 -7.21 6.69 -12.04
N ARG A 181 -7.51 5.98 -10.96
CA ARG A 181 -8.06 4.63 -11.02
C ARG A 181 -9.47 4.60 -11.58
N SER A 182 -10.34 5.50 -11.19
CA SER A 182 -11.73 5.55 -11.70
C SER A 182 -11.77 5.84 -13.20
N ARG A 183 -10.91 6.72 -13.73
CA ARG A 183 -10.76 6.95 -15.18
C ARG A 183 -10.32 5.67 -15.90
N TRP A 184 -9.39 4.92 -15.35
CA TRP A 184 -8.89 3.67 -15.92
C TRP A 184 -9.96 2.57 -15.93
N TRP A 185 -10.76 2.45 -14.85
CA TRP A 185 -11.89 1.54 -14.76
C TRP A 185 -12.98 1.89 -15.77
N SER A 186 -13.38 3.16 -15.82
CA SER A 186 -14.40 3.66 -16.77
C SER A 186 -14.00 3.41 -18.22
N PHE A 187 -12.72 3.58 -18.55
CA PHE A 187 -12.21 3.30 -19.90
C PHE A 187 -12.30 1.79 -20.24
N LYS A 188 -11.97 0.90 -19.30
CA LYS A 188 -12.03 -0.54 -19.52
C LYS A 188 -13.45 -1.10 -19.64
N GLU A 189 -14.38 -0.55 -18.90
CA GLU A 189 -15.79 -0.97 -18.89
C GLU A 189 -16.64 -0.24 -19.93
N GLY A 190 -16.05 0.66 -20.71
CA GLY A 190 -16.78 1.52 -21.66
C GLY A 190 -17.74 2.48 -21.00
N LEU A 191 -17.60 2.72 -19.71
CA LEU A 191 -18.40 3.67 -18.95
C LEU A 191 -17.83 5.08 -19.07
N ALA A 192 -18.71 6.09 -19.16
CA ALA A 192 -18.27 7.49 -19.12
C ALA A 192 -17.61 7.79 -17.75
N PRO A 193 -16.49 8.55 -17.73
CA PRO A 193 -15.86 8.94 -16.46
C PRO A 193 -16.87 9.68 -15.59
N LEU A 194 -16.91 9.35 -14.29
CA LEU A 194 -17.74 10.11 -13.33
C LEU A 194 -17.26 11.58 -13.33
N PRO A 195 -18.18 12.55 -13.49
CA PRO A 195 -17.81 13.95 -13.36
C PRO A 195 -17.37 14.22 -11.92
N LEU A 196 -16.12 14.63 -11.74
CA LEU A 196 -15.67 15.19 -10.48
C LEU A 196 -16.37 16.53 -10.28
N ARG A 197 -17.28 16.61 -9.31
CA ARG A 197 -17.88 17.86 -8.85
C ARG A 197 -17.03 18.46 -7.74
#